data_9e8edb4d440663065d06a22025eb050a
#
_entry.id   9e8edb4d440663065d06a22025eb050a
#
_cell.length_a   1.000
_cell.length_b   1.000
_cell.length_c   1.000
_cell.angle_alpha   90.00
_cell.angle_beta   90.00
_cell.angle_gamma   90.00
#
_symmetry.space_group_name_H-M   'P 1'
#
loop_
_entity.id
_entity.type
_entity.pdbx_description
1 polymer ?
#
loop_
_entity_poly.entity_id
_entity_poly.type
_entity_poly.pdbx_seq_one_letter_code
_entity_poly.pdbx_strand_id
1 'polypeptide(L)'
;MKYFILILSFILSIIFPPSTFSSDELISKLQSGGNIVFIRHALAPGNGDPDNIDLNDCKTQRNLNKTGIDQSKRIGLFFEKNNIPIDKVLSSEWCRCKDTAKYAFRNFKTFKALNSFFDKKFYKFKNKKIKDLQKYIKDWDGNKNLILVTHYVVISEMLNIGVSSGEIVISNKSYNIIGSIDTQ
;
A
#
# COMPACT_ATOMS: atom_id res chain seq x y z
N MET A 1 -6.97 -63.93 -23.62
CA MET A 1 -7.18 -62.49 -23.91
C MET A 1 -7.59 -61.79 -22.62
N LYS A 2 -6.67 -61.00 -22.00
CA LYS A 2 -6.95 -60.26 -20.78
C LYS A 2 -7.21 -58.80 -21.20
N TYR A 3 -8.42 -58.31 -20.96
CA TYR A 3 -8.79 -56.91 -21.21
C TYR A 3 -8.29 -56.05 -20.04
N PHE A 4 -7.39 -55.14 -20.33
CA PHE A 4 -6.87 -54.12 -19.37
C PHE A 4 -7.83 -52.90 -19.47
N ILE A 5 -8.64 -52.69 -18.44
CA ILE A 5 -9.54 -51.52 -18.35
C ILE A 5 -8.72 -50.38 -17.75
N LEU A 6 -8.35 -49.40 -18.57
CA LEU A 6 -7.76 -48.13 -18.15
C LEU A 6 -8.86 -47.20 -17.60
N ILE A 7 -8.92 -47.06 -16.28
CA ILE A 7 -9.80 -46.06 -15.63
C ILE A 7 -9.07 -44.72 -15.69
N LEU A 8 -9.50 -43.86 -16.62
CA LEU A 8 -9.05 -42.48 -16.73
C LEU A 8 -9.74 -41.62 -15.64
N SER A 9 -9.06 -41.39 -14.52
CA SER A 9 -9.55 -40.52 -13.44
C SER A 9 -9.45 -39.06 -13.88
N PHE A 10 -10.58 -38.43 -14.20
CA PHE A 10 -10.70 -37.03 -14.56
C PHE A 10 -10.72 -36.20 -13.26
N ILE A 11 -9.58 -35.63 -12.84
CA ILE A 11 -9.52 -34.70 -11.72
C ILE A 11 -10.11 -33.37 -12.18
N LEU A 12 -11.36 -33.12 -11.81
CA LEU A 12 -12.03 -31.82 -12.02
C LEU A 12 -11.42 -30.81 -11.03
N SER A 13 -10.43 -30.05 -11.48
CA SER A 13 -9.91 -28.93 -10.70
C SER A 13 -10.96 -27.84 -10.60
N ILE A 14 -11.62 -27.73 -9.46
CA ILE A 14 -12.56 -26.64 -9.18
C ILE A 14 -11.71 -25.37 -8.98
N ILE A 15 -11.62 -24.55 -10.02
CA ILE A 15 -11.03 -23.22 -9.94
C ILE A 15 -12.04 -22.32 -9.22
N PHE A 16 -11.85 -22.07 -7.94
CA PHE A 16 -12.61 -21.04 -7.23
C PHE A 16 -12.09 -19.67 -7.74
N PRO A 17 -12.95 -18.80 -8.29
CA PRO A 17 -12.54 -17.45 -8.61
C PRO A 17 -12.13 -16.73 -7.31
N PRO A 18 -11.10 -15.86 -7.34
CA PRO A 18 -10.77 -15.05 -6.19
C PRO A 18 -12.00 -14.22 -5.79
N SER A 19 -12.37 -14.29 -4.50
CA SER A 19 -13.48 -13.50 -3.95
C SER A 19 -13.13 -12.02 -4.06
N THR A 20 -13.78 -11.30 -4.97
CA THR A 20 -13.71 -9.83 -5.00
C THR A 20 -14.71 -9.30 -3.99
N PHE A 21 -14.22 -8.67 -2.93
CA PHE A 21 -15.07 -7.97 -1.96
C PHE A 21 -15.77 -6.79 -2.63
N SER A 22 -17.04 -6.56 -2.31
CA SER A 22 -17.74 -5.34 -2.72
C SER A 22 -17.17 -4.12 -2.00
N SER A 23 -17.46 -2.91 -2.50
CA SER A 23 -17.04 -1.66 -1.85
C SER A 23 -17.52 -1.59 -0.39
N ASP A 24 -18.75 -2.02 -0.11
CA ASP A 24 -19.33 -1.98 1.24
C ASP A 24 -18.67 -2.99 2.18
N GLU A 25 -18.29 -4.17 1.69
CA GLU A 25 -17.53 -5.15 2.45
C GLU A 25 -16.13 -4.64 2.80
N LEU A 26 -15.45 -3.97 1.87
CA LEU A 26 -14.13 -3.36 2.14
C LEU A 26 -14.24 -2.25 3.19
N ILE A 27 -15.27 -1.40 3.12
CA ILE A 27 -15.55 -0.38 4.12
C ILE A 27 -15.81 -1.04 5.50
N SER A 28 -16.63 -2.07 5.56
CA SER A 28 -16.90 -2.81 6.79
C SER A 28 -15.62 -3.42 7.39
N LYS A 29 -14.74 -3.98 6.55
CA LYS A 29 -13.42 -4.47 6.99
C LYS A 29 -12.55 -3.36 7.56
N LEU A 30 -12.49 -2.20 6.92
CA LEU A 30 -11.75 -1.05 7.43
C LEU A 30 -12.35 -0.53 8.75
N GLN A 31 -13.67 -0.51 8.89
CA GLN A 31 -14.36 -0.08 10.12
C GLN A 31 -14.08 -1.02 11.30
N SER A 32 -13.92 -2.32 11.07
CA SER A 32 -13.56 -3.29 12.11
C SER A 32 -12.14 -3.10 12.67
N GLY A 33 -11.28 -2.35 11.97
CA GLY A 33 -9.88 -2.18 12.36
C GLY A 33 -9.02 -3.41 12.12
N GLY A 34 -7.80 -3.40 12.63
CA GLY A 34 -6.88 -4.54 12.55
C GLY A 34 -6.20 -4.75 11.19
N ASN A 35 -6.38 -3.83 10.25
CA ASN A 35 -5.84 -3.97 8.90
C ASN A 35 -4.56 -3.15 8.73
N ILE A 36 -3.70 -3.63 7.84
CA ILE A 36 -2.58 -2.87 7.27
C ILE A 36 -3.10 -2.21 5.97
N VAL A 37 -3.03 -0.89 5.91
CA VAL A 37 -3.51 -0.12 4.77
C VAL A 37 -2.32 0.55 4.10
N PHE A 38 -1.90 0.00 2.97
CA PHE A 38 -0.87 0.61 2.13
C PHE A 38 -1.52 1.63 1.20
N ILE A 39 -0.94 2.82 1.13
CA ILE A 39 -1.35 3.87 0.20
C ILE A 39 -0.11 4.27 -0.61
N ARG A 40 -0.15 4.04 -1.93
CA ARG A 40 0.85 4.65 -2.79
C ARG A 40 0.64 6.17 -2.77
N HIS A 41 1.73 6.95 -2.65
CA HIS A 41 1.61 8.41 -2.73
C HIS A 41 0.72 8.84 -3.89
N ALA A 42 -0.02 9.91 -3.72
CA ALA A 42 -0.91 10.47 -4.72
C ALA A 42 -0.14 10.92 -5.98
N LEU A 43 -0.86 11.35 -6.99
CA LEU A 43 -0.29 11.66 -8.31
C LEU A 43 0.83 12.71 -8.22
N ALA A 44 2.03 12.25 -8.53
CA ALA A 44 3.22 13.06 -8.75
C ALA A 44 3.68 12.80 -10.20
N PRO A 45 3.50 13.73 -11.14
CA PRO A 45 3.81 13.53 -12.55
C PRO A 45 5.27 13.19 -12.80
N GLY A 46 5.52 12.39 -13.85
CA GLY A 46 6.87 11.96 -14.24
C GLY A 46 7.28 10.63 -13.61
N ASN A 47 8.52 10.24 -13.85
CA ASN A 47 9.11 8.98 -13.38
C ASN A 47 10.46 9.23 -12.71
N GLY A 48 10.75 8.48 -11.63
CA GLY A 48 11.97 8.68 -10.84
C GLY A 48 12.01 10.00 -10.08
N ASP A 49 13.18 10.36 -9.60
CA ASP A 49 13.52 11.64 -8.99
C ASP A 49 14.78 12.18 -9.67
N PRO A 50 15.08 13.49 -9.62
CA PRO A 50 16.34 14.05 -10.12
C PRO A 50 17.57 13.42 -9.46
N ASP A 51 18.71 13.40 -10.16
CA ASP A 51 19.94 12.78 -9.66
C ASP A 51 20.47 13.44 -8.38
N ASN A 52 20.21 14.74 -8.22
CA ASN A 52 20.59 15.55 -7.05
C ASN A 52 19.57 15.49 -5.90
N ILE A 53 18.69 14.46 -5.85
CA ILE A 53 17.69 14.34 -4.80
C ILE A 53 18.29 14.44 -3.40
N ASP A 54 17.72 15.34 -2.59
CA ASP A 54 17.89 15.45 -1.14
C ASP A 54 16.52 15.31 -0.46
N LEU A 55 16.41 14.41 0.52
CA LEU A 55 15.15 14.18 1.24
C LEU A 55 14.77 15.34 2.16
N ASN A 56 15.71 16.22 2.48
CA ASN A 56 15.47 17.42 3.29
C ASN A 56 15.02 18.62 2.44
N ASP A 57 15.20 18.57 1.10
CA ASP A 57 14.81 19.63 0.19
C ASP A 57 13.81 19.13 -0.86
N CYS A 58 12.54 19.48 -0.67
CA CYS A 58 11.47 19.09 -1.61
C CYS A 58 11.66 19.65 -3.02
N LYS A 59 12.43 20.73 -3.21
CA LYS A 59 12.70 21.30 -4.54
C LYS A 59 13.54 20.36 -5.41
N THR A 60 14.28 19.45 -4.81
CA THR A 60 15.10 18.44 -5.48
C THR A 60 14.36 17.15 -5.76
N GLN A 61 13.05 17.09 -5.47
CA GLN A 61 12.26 15.88 -5.58
C GLN A 61 11.11 16.05 -6.58
N ARG A 62 10.64 14.93 -7.11
CA ARG A 62 9.36 14.86 -7.80
C ARG A 62 8.22 14.94 -6.80
N ASN A 63 7.37 15.95 -6.94
CA ASN A 63 6.33 16.29 -5.98
C ASN A 63 4.92 16.10 -6.55
N LEU A 64 3.91 16.15 -5.68
CA LEU A 64 2.50 16.16 -6.09
C LEU A 64 2.22 17.39 -6.95
N ASN A 65 1.38 17.22 -7.95
CA ASN A 65 0.71 18.33 -8.62
C ASN A 65 -0.63 18.63 -7.95
N LYS A 66 -1.39 19.60 -8.48
CA LYS A 66 -2.72 19.96 -7.97
C LYS A 66 -3.66 18.75 -7.90
N THR A 67 -3.69 17.93 -8.96
CA THR A 67 -4.50 16.70 -9.02
C THR A 67 -4.12 15.72 -7.89
N GLY A 68 -2.82 15.53 -7.63
CA GLY A 68 -2.36 14.69 -6.53
C GLY A 68 -2.71 15.23 -5.14
N ILE A 69 -2.68 16.56 -4.97
CA ILE A 69 -3.14 17.19 -3.72
C ILE A 69 -4.64 16.94 -3.52
N ASP A 70 -5.45 17.14 -4.56
CA ASP A 70 -6.90 16.92 -4.49
C ASP A 70 -7.23 15.43 -4.30
N GLN A 71 -6.47 14.51 -4.92
CA GLN A 71 -6.56 13.08 -4.67
C GLN A 71 -6.26 12.74 -3.20
N SER A 72 -5.21 13.33 -2.62
CA SER A 72 -4.87 13.12 -1.20
C SER A 72 -6.01 13.55 -0.27
N LYS A 73 -6.67 14.68 -0.57
CA LYS A 73 -7.85 15.14 0.19
C LYS A 73 -9.02 14.17 0.06
N ARG A 74 -9.29 13.63 -1.15
CA ARG A 74 -10.33 12.61 -1.33
C ARG A 74 -10.06 11.35 -0.53
N ILE A 75 -8.79 10.90 -0.46
CA ILE A 75 -8.40 9.79 0.42
C ILE A 75 -8.80 10.11 1.87
N GLY A 76 -8.46 11.28 2.38
CA GLY A 76 -8.81 11.67 3.75
C GLY A 76 -10.32 11.70 3.99
N LEU A 77 -11.07 12.30 3.07
CA LEU A 77 -12.54 12.34 3.13
C LEU A 77 -13.17 10.94 3.10
N PHE A 78 -12.59 9.99 2.37
CA PHE A 78 -13.04 8.60 2.38
C PHE A 78 -12.95 7.97 3.77
N PHE A 79 -11.82 8.14 4.46
CA PHE A 79 -11.65 7.62 5.83
C PHE A 79 -12.58 8.30 6.83
N GLU A 80 -12.72 9.62 6.73
CA GLU A 80 -13.58 10.43 7.61
C GLU A 80 -15.06 10.09 7.46
N LYS A 81 -15.59 10.11 6.22
CA LYS A 81 -17.00 9.82 5.92
C LYS A 81 -17.43 8.41 6.34
N ASN A 82 -16.53 7.45 6.26
CA ASN A 82 -16.81 6.07 6.62
C ASN A 82 -16.45 5.73 8.07
N ASN A 83 -16.08 6.71 8.90
CA ASN A 83 -15.70 6.52 10.30
C ASN A 83 -14.65 5.41 10.50
N ILE A 84 -13.66 5.34 9.61
CA ILE A 84 -12.63 4.29 9.64
C ILE A 84 -11.64 4.58 10.77
N PRO A 85 -11.50 3.66 11.77
CA PRO A 85 -10.60 3.88 12.90
C PRO A 85 -9.14 3.76 12.48
N ILE A 86 -8.33 4.78 12.79
CA ILE A 86 -6.90 4.82 12.51
C ILE A 86 -6.11 4.81 13.81
N ASP A 87 -5.14 3.89 13.94
CA ASP A 87 -4.17 3.88 15.04
C ASP A 87 -3.04 4.87 14.77
N LYS A 88 -2.33 4.65 13.66
CA LYS A 88 -1.17 5.45 13.25
C LYS A 88 -1.14 5.66 11.75
N VAL A 89 -0.62 6.81 11.35
CA VAL A 89 -0.25 7.09 9.97
C VAL A 89 1.27 7.22 9.90
N LEU A 90 1.90 6.32 9.15
CA LEU A 90 3.32 6.36 8.87
C LEU A 90 3.55 6.70 7.40
N SER A 91 4.55 7.54 7.13
CA SER A 91 4.88 8.00 5.78
C SER A 91 6.36 7.78 5.49
N SER A 92 6.67 7.49 4.23
CA SER A 92 8.02 7.67 3.70
C SER A 92 8.50 9.11 3.91
N GLU A 93 9.82 9.30 3.98
CA GLU A 93 10.45 10.63 4.10
C GLU A 93 10.41 11.46 2.81
N TRP A 94 10.03 10.88 1.66
CA TRP A 94 9.84 11.61 0.40
C TRP A 94 8.71 12.62 0.50
N CYS A 95 8.92 13.82 -0.06
CA CYS A 95 7.95 14.92 0.04
C CYS A 95 6.58 14.54 -0.50
N ARG A 96 6.48 13.85 -1.64
CA ARG A 96 5.20 13.36 -2.18
C ARG A 96 4.42 12.43 -1.25
N CYS A 97 5.13 11.61 -0.44
CA CYS A 97 4.48 10.76 0.57
C CYS A 97 4.07 11.57 1.79
N LYS A 98 4.94 12.47 2.29
CA LYS A 98 4.62 13.38 3.37
C LYS A 98 3.42 14.27 3.04
N ASP A 99 3.37 14.81 1.82
CA ASP A 99 2.25 15.64 1.37
C ASP A 99 0.97 14.83 1.23
N THR A 100 1.03 13.61 0.67
CA THR A 100 -0.13 12.70 0.64
C THR A 100 -0.66 12.45 2.06
N ALA A 101 0.21 12.10 3.01
CA ALA A 101 -0.19 11.86 4.39
C ALA A 101 -0.72 13.12 5.08
N LYS A 102 -0.11 14.29 4.84
CA LYS A 102 -0.52 15.58 5.38
C LYS A 102 -1.91 16.00 4.91
N TYR A 103 -2.17 15.92 3.59
CA TYR A 103 -3.46 16.33 3.02
C TYR A 103 -4.59 15.34 3.33
N ALA A 104 -4.28 14.04 3.47
CA ALA A 104 -5.27 13.03 3.81
C ALA A 104 -5.57 12.95 5.32
N PHE A 105 -4.54 12.96 6.16
CA PHE A 105 -4.68 12.60 7.59
C PHE A 105 -4.23 13.68 8.56
N ARG A 106 -3.64 14.77 8.08
CA ARG A 106 -3.05 15.88 8.86
C ARG A 106 -1.86 15.45 9.74
N ASN A 107 -2.07 14.47 10.64
CA ASN A 107 -1.06 13.97 11.58
C ASN A 107 -0.45 12.66 11.09
N PHE A 108 0.87 12.61 10.99
CA PHE A 108 1.63 11.43 10.60
C PHE A 108 3.04 11.48 11.19
N LYS A 109 3.73 10.33 11.18
CA LYS A 109 5.17 10.23 11.49
C LYS A 109 5.90 9.66 10.28
N THR A 110 7.13 10.12 10.04
CA THR A 110 7.99 9.53 9.02
C THR A 110 8.58 8.21 9.52
N PHE A 111 8.73 7.26 8.62
CA PHE A 111 9.34 5.97 8.90
C PHE A 111 10.23 5.53 7.73
N LYS A 112 11.54 5.43 7.97
CA LYS A 112 12.55 5.15 6.94
C LYS A 112 12.33 3.84 6.19
N ALA A 113 11.68 2.86 6.82
CA ALA A 113 11.37 1.58 6.18
C ALA A 113 10.37 1.71 5.00
N LEU A 114 9.60 2.80 4.96
CA LEU A 114 8.68 3.13 3.87
C LEU A 114 9.34 3.88 2.70
N ASN A 115 10.62 4.21 2.80
CA ASN A 115 11.37 4.95 1.78
C ASN A 115 11.58 4.13 0.52
N SER A 116 11.48 4.80 -0.65
CA SER A 116 11.72 4.19 -1.95
C SER A 116 13.13 3.57 -2.04
N PHE A 117 13.22 2.49 -2.79
CA PHE A 117 14.47 1.88 -3.26
C PHE A 117 14.45 1.69 -4.78
N PHE A 118 13.65 2.49 -5.51
CA PHE A 118 13.55 2.45 -6.96
C PHE A 118 14.87 2.86 -7.64
N ASP A 119 15.47 3.94 -7.17
CA ASP A 119 16.76 4.40 -7.69
C ASP A 119 17.90 3.49 -7.24
N LYS A 120 18.89 3.27 -8.13
CA LYS A 120 20.05 2.40 -7.88
C LYS A 120 20.81 2.76 -6.60
N LYS A 121 20.94 4.05 -6.28
CA LYS A 121 21.62 4.52 -5.06
C LYS A 121 20.91 4.09 -3.76
N PHE A 122 19.60 3.84 -3.81
CA PHE A 122 18.82 3.42 -2.66
C PHE A 122 18.54 1.90 -2.66
N TYR A 123 18.74 1.21 -3.78
CA TYR A 123 18.43 -0.23 -3.91
C TYR A 123 19.19 -1.11 -2.91
N LYS A 124 20.43 -0.77 -2.59
CA LYS A 124 21.24 -1.49 -1.57
C LYS A 124 20.59 -1.55 -0.19
N PHE A 125 19.64 -0.68 0.11
CA PHE A 125 18.91 -0.65 1.37
C PHE A 125 17.59 -1.42 1.35
N LYS A 126 17.17 -1.99 0.21
CA LYS A 126 15.91 -2.69 0.03
C LYS A 126 15.66 -3.72 1.13
N ASN A 127 16.54 -4.70 1.25
CA ASN A 127 16.34 -5.83 2.17
C ASN A 127 16.22 -5.37 3.63
N LYS A 128 17.03 -4.38 4.03
CA LYS A 128 16.94 -3.82 5.38
C LYS A 128 15.61 -3.13 5.61
N LYS A 129 15.15 -2.28 4.67
CA LYS A 129 13.88 -1.56 4.79
C LYS A 129 12.69 -2.51 4.88
N ILE A 130 12.65 -3.55 4.04
CA ILE A 130 11.57 -4.54 4.07
C ILE A 130 11.56 -5.30 5.40
N LYS A 131 12.72 -5.76 5.90
CA LYS A 131 12.82 -6.42 7.22
C LYS A 131 12.36 -5.50 8.36
N ASP A 132 12.78 -4.23 8.35
CA ASP A 132 12.39 -3.25 9.37
C ASP A 132 10.87 -2.99 9.33
N LEU A 133 10.26 -2.91 8.13
CA LEU A 133 8.83 -2.75 7.95
C LEU A 133 8.06 -3.98 8.45
N GLN A 134 8.50 -5.18 8.06
CA GLN A 134 7.91 -6.45 8.51
C GLN A 134 7.97 -6.60 10.04
N LYS A 135 9.12 -6.25 10.64
CA LYS A 135 9.25 -6.25 12.10
C LYS A 135 8.26 -5.29 12.75
N TYR A 136 8.16 -4.06 12.24
CA TYR A 136 7.22 -3.07 12.77
C TYR A 136 5.76 -3.56 12.71
N ILE A 137 5.35 -4.12 11.58
CA ILE A 137 4.01 -4.68 11.39
C ILE A 137 3.76 -5.86 12.33
N LYS A 138 4.74 -6.73 12.52
CA LYS A 138 4.64 -7.87 13.43
C LYS A 138 4.41 -7.42 14.87
N ASP A 139 5.15 -6.39 15.32
CA ASP A 139 5.11 -5.89 16.70
C ASP A 139 3.92 -4.93 16.96
N TRP A 140 3.21 -4.49 15.91
CA TRP A 140 2.02 -3.65 16.04
C TRP A 140 0.83 -4.42 16.63
N ASP A 141 0.05 -3.77 17.54
CA ASP A 141 -1.03 -4.43 18.31
C ASP A 141 -2.25 -4.88 17.49
N GLY A 142 -2.54 -4.20 16.37
CA GLY A 142 -3.60 -4.60 15.45
C GLY A 142 -5.03 -4.19 15.84
N ASN A 143 -5.22 -3.26 16.77
CA ASN A 143 -6.57 -2.88 17.24
C ASN A 143 -7.34 -1.99 16.26
N LYS A 144 -6.69 -0.96 15.69
CA LYS A 144 -7.24 -0.08 14.65
C LYS A 144 -6.47 -0.29 13.36
N ASN A 145 -6.67 0.52 12.33
CA ASN A 145 -5.92 0.38 11.09
C ASN A 145 -4.57 1.09 11.16
N LEU A 146 -3.52 0.45 10.64
CA LEU A 146 -2.21 1.02 10.43
C LEU A 146 -2.10 1.53 9.00
N ILE A 147 -1.96 2.85 8.83
CA ILE A 147 -1.85 3.49 7.52
C ILE A 147 -0.37 3.68 7.15
N LEU A 148 0.02 3.20 5.97
CA LEU A 148 1.39 3.22 5.45
C LEU A 148 1.43 3.94 4.11
N VAL A 149 1.77 5.24 4.11
CA VAL A 149 1.91 6.04 2.88
C VAL A 149 3.32 5.86 2.32
N THR A 150 3.41 5.24 1.14
CA THR A 150 4.69 4.79 0.61
C THR A 150 4.74 4.82 -0.93
N HIS A 151 5.59 4.03 -1.53
CA HIS A 151 5.91 3.99 -2.95
C HIS A 151 5.51 2.66 -3.58
N TYR A 152 5.30 2.68 -4.92
CA TYR A 152 5.04 1.49 -5.72
C TYR A 152 5.97 0.32 -5.36
N VAL A 153 7.29 0.57 -5.33
CA VAL A 153 8.28 -0.49 -5.11
C VAL A 153 8.19 -1.14 -3.73
N VAL A 154 7.78 -0.40 -2.70
CA VAL A 154 7.59 -0.96 -1.35
C VAL A 154 6.34 -1.83 -1.30
N ILE A 155 5.22 -1.35 -1.87
CA ILE A 155 3.96 -2.10 -1.91
C ILE A 155 4.14 -3.38 -2.76
N SER A 156 4.75 -3.25 -3.94
CA SER A 156 5.01 -4.39 -4.81
C SER A 156 5.90 -5.45 -4.13
N GLU A 157 6.90 -5.03 -3.39
CA GLU A 157 7.78 -5.98 -2.65
C GLU A 157 7.06 -6.65 -1.48
N MET A 158 6.15 -5.94 -0.80
CA MET A 158 5.43 -6.48 0.36
C MET A 158 4.24 -7.37 -0.03
N LEU A 159 3.55 -7.03 -1.13
CA LEU A 159 2.26 -7.63 -1.49
C LEU A 159 2.27 -8.33 -2.86
N ASN A 160 3.36 -8.25 -3.61
CA ASN A 160 3.52 -8.82 -4.96
C ASN A 160 2.46 -8.35 -5.97
N ILE A 161 2.07 -7.06 -5.92
CA ILE A 161 1.09 -6.45 -6.83
C ILE A 161 1.60 -5.11 -7.39
N GLY A 162 1.01 -4.69 -8.51
CA GLY A 162 1.11 -3.32 -9.03
C GLY A 162 0.03 -2.44 -8.41
N VAL A 163 0.32 -1.16 -8.22
CA VAL A 163 -0.62 -0.18 -7.65
C VAL A 163 -0.57 1.14 -8.39
N SER A 164 -1.73 1.78 -8.56
CA SER A 164 -1.88 3.12 -9.12
C SER A 164 -1.53 4.22 -8.10
N SER A 165 -1.31 5.46 -8.55
CA SER A 165 -1.11 6.60 -7.65
C SER A 165 -2.34 6.83 -6.79
N GLY A 166 -2.18 6.97 -5.50
CA GLY A 166 -3.26 7.16 -4.53
C GLY A 166 -4.06 5.91 -4.21
N GLU A 167 -3.80 4.77 -4.85
CA GLU A 167 -4.51 3.53 -4.57
C GLU A 167 -4.30 3.08 -3.13
N ILE A 168 -5.41 2.67 -2.50
CA ILE A 168 -5.48 2.15 -1.13
C ILE A 168 -5.54 0.63 -1.22
N VAL A 169 -4.55 -0.08 -0.69
CA VAL A 169 -4.53 -1.54 -0.64
C VAL A 169 -4.67 -1.99 0.81
N ILE A 170 -5.65 -2.83 1.06
CA ILE A 170 -5.99 -3.35 2.39
C ILE A 170 -5.45 -4.77 2.49
N SER A 171 -4.67 -5.04 3.52
CA SER A 171 -4.18 -6.38 3.82
C SER A 171 -4.29 -6.71 5.31
N ASN A 172 -4.21 -7.99 5.64
CA ASN A 172 -4.02 -8.44 7.02
C ASN A 172 -2.53 -8.43 7.41
N LYS A 173 -2.22 -8.76 8.67
CA LYS A 173 -0.83 -8.84 9.19
C LYS A 173 0.02 -9.94 8.53
N SER A 174 -0.59 -10.91 7.85
CA SER A 174 0.09 -11.94 7.07
C SER A 174 0.29 -11.55 5.60
N TYR A 175 0.03 -10.28 5.26
CA TYR A 175 0.14 -9.71 3.91
C TYR A 175 -0.84 -10.29 2.89
N ASN A 176 -1.87 -11.02 3.32
CA ASN A 176 -2.96 -11.43 2.43
C ASN A 176 -3.80 -10.21 2.09
N ILE A 177 -3.93 -9.93 0.81
CA ILE A 177 -4.71 -8.81 0.30
C ILE A 177 -6.20 -9.10 0.53
N ILE A 178 -6.90 -8.15 1.13
CA ILE A 178 -8.34 -8.16 1.34
C ILE A 178 -9.01 -7.47 0.14
N GLY A 179 -8.43 -6.37 -0.34
CA GLY A 179 -8.90 -5.66 -1.52
C GLY A 179 -8.19 -4.34 -1.72
N SER A 180 -8.59 -3.62 -2.77
CA SER A 180 -8.06 -2.27 -3.03
C SER A 180 -9.18 -1.31 -3.43
N ILE A 181 -8.90 -0.01 -3.25
CA ILE A 181 -9.81 1.10 -3.58
C ILE A 181 -9.03 2.07 -4.45
N ASP A 182 -9.50 2.26 -5.69
CA ASP A 182 -8.99 3.31 -6.57
C ASP A 182 -9.58 4.66 -6.14
N THR A 183 -8.73 5.68 -6.08
CA THR A 183 -9.11 7.05 -5.67
C THR A 183 -8.94 8.07 -6.80
N GLN A 184 -8.81 7.60 -8.05
CA GLN A 184 -8.66 8.47 -9.23
C GLN A 184 -9.94 9.25 -9.56
#